data_e654423100c3a6e46698aa9bbded9b0b
#
_entry.id   e654423100c3a6e46698aa9bbded9b0b
#
_cell.length_a   1.000
_cell.length_b   1.000
_cell.length_c   1.000
_cell.angle_alpha   90.00
_cell.angle_beta   90.00
_cell.angle_gamma   90.00
#
_symmetry.space_group_name_H-M   'P 1'
#
loop_
_entity.id
_entity.type
_entity.pdbx_description
1 polymer ?
#
loop_
_entity_poly.entity_id
_entity_poly.type
_entity_poly.pdbx_seq_one_letter_code
_entity_poly.pdbx_strand_id
1 'polypeptide(L)'
;MKRLLQGFAMAGVAFAALLSGCASTTVETSGTPLARPLCASSQSRLPVAIYWMPQWRPDQKEPAAREALAQRGIEDFIARHPCLSLTALERLPAGAGTPSDAALLRQAATLNPPPERVVLIVVRELGPRLVIGLPTGVEGGTEVVIEVRVLDPAAAAPLADARTQWRNGGKFVIKGVHSLDADMSAALSVALMSGATAR
;
A
#
# COMPACT_ATOMS: atom_id res chain seq x y z
N MET A 1 -51.66 14.55 -24.11
CA MET A 1 -50.41 15.23 -23.82
C MET A 1 -49.68 14.72 -22.56
N LYS A 2 -50.33 14.22 -21.50
CA LYS A 2 -49.63 13.73 -20.28
C LYS A 2 -48.80 12.46 -20.42
N ARG A 3 -49.09 11.58 -21.39
CA ARG A 3 -48.35 10.31 -21.58
C ARG A 3 -47.01 10.44 -22.34
N LEU A 4 -46.81 11.50 -23.10
CA LEU A 4 -45.56 11.76 -23.82
C LEU A 4 -44.44 12.31 -22.92
N LEU A 5 -44.78 13.00 -21.83
CA LEU A 5 -43.79 13.53 -20.87
C LEU A 5 -43.23 12.46 -19.95
N GLN A 6 -43.94 11.37 -19.68
CA GLN A 6 -43.45 10.28 -18.81
C GLN A 6 -42.41 9.39 -19.51
N GLY A 7 -42.45 9.29 -20.84
CA GLY A 7 -41.44 8.52 -21.61
C GLY A 7 -40.08 9.16 -21.64
N PHE A 8 -39.99 10.49 -21.65
CA PHE A 8 -38.71 11.22 -21.68
C PHE A 8 -37.97 11.22 -20.33
N ALA A 9 -38.70 11.16 -19.21
CA ALA A 9 -38.06 11.13 -17.88
C ALA A 9 -37.38 9.79 -17.59
N MET A 10 -37.91 8.66 -18.05
CA MET A 10 -37.30 7.35 -17.87
C MET A 10 -36.06 7.11 -18.73
N ALA A 11 -36.03 7.67 -19.96
CA ALA A 11 -34.84 7.54 -20.83
C ALA A 11 -33.64 8.30 -20.32
N GLY A 12 -33.83 9.42 -19.62
CA GLY A 12 -32.74 10.21 -19.02
C GLY A 12 -32.05 9.54 -17.84
N VAL A 13 -32.80 8.77 -17.03
CA VAL A 13 -32.25 8.07 -15.85
C VAL A 13 -31.42 6.84 -16.27
N ALA A 14 -31.83 6.15 -17.32
CA ALA A 14 -31.09 4.99 -17.84
C ALA A 14 -29.72 5.37 -18.46
N PHE A 15 -29.59 6.56 -19.04
CA PHE A 15 -28.35 7.03 -19.63
C PHE A 15 -27.31 7.49 -18.62
N ALA A 16 -27.73 7.98 -17.46
CA ALA A 16 -26.83 8.41 -16.39
C ALA A 16 -26.12 7.21 -15.67
N ALA A 17 -26.72 6.02 -15.70
CA ALA A 17 -26.14 4.83 -15.06
C ALA A 17 -25.00 4.18 -15.86
N LEU A 18 -24.81 4.53 -17.14
CA LEU A 18 -23.77 3.97 -18.02
C LEU A 18 -22.41 4.68 -17.93
N LEU A 19 -22.32 5.79 -17.19
CA LEU A 19 -21.10 6.61 -17.06
C LEU A 19 -20.30 6.33 -15.79
N SER A 20 -20.71 5.38 -14.95
CA SER A 20 -19.91 4.98 -13.80
C SER A 20 -18.70 4.16 -14.27
N GLY A 21 -17.57 4.81 -14.48
CA GLY A 21 -16.29 4.16 -14.74
C GLY A 21 -15.98 3.21 -13.58
N CYS A 22 -15.88 1.91 -13.85
CA CYS A 22 -15.48 0.94 -12.83
C CYS A 22 -14.00 1.16 -12.48
N ALA A 23 -13.72 1.57 -11.26
CA ALA A 23 -12.36 1.53 -10.74
C ALA A 23 -11.91 0.07 -10.61
N SER A 24 -10.73 -0.25 -11.09
CA SER A 24 -10.09 -1.55 -10.94
C SER A 24 -8.80 -1.42 -10.13
N THR A 25 -8.45 -2.49 -9.43
CA THR A 25 -7.17 -2.58 -8.73
C THR A 25 -6.23 -3.45 -9.54
N THR A 26 -5.02 -2.95 -9.79
CA THR A 26 -3.93 -3.71 -10.39
C THR A 26 -2.76 -3.75 -9.42
N VAL A 27 -2.10 -4.90 -9.32
CA VAL A 27 -0.94 -5.11 -8.46
C VAL A 27 0.18 -5.74 -9.28
N GLU A 28 1.34 -5.13 -9.22
CA GLU A 28 2.58 -5.65 -9.79
C GLU A 28 3.60 -5.84 -8.68
N THR A 29 4.19 -7.02 -8.59
CA THR A 29 5.23 -7.32 -7.60
C THR A 29 6.49 -7.80 -8.31
N SER A 30 7.64 -7.29 -7.90
CA SER A 30 8.97 -7.68 -8.38
C SER A 30 9.91 -7.94 -7.21
N GLY A 31 10.99 -8.67 -7.47
CA GLY A 31 11.91 -9.13 -6.41
C GLY A 31 11.46 -10.46 -5.78
N THR A 32 11.75 -10.67 -4.52
CA THR A 32 11.45 -11.88 -3.77
C THR A 32 10.31 -11.60 -2.79
N PRO A 33 9.04 -11.89 -3.15
CA PRO A 33 7.91 -11.71 -2.23
C PRO A 33 7.93 -12.75 -1.11
N LEU A 34 7.16 -12.50 -0.04
CA LEU A 34 6.95 -13.49 1.01
C LEU A 34 6.33 -14.77 0.43
N ALA A 35 6.95 -15.92 0.73
CA ALA A 35 6.42 -17.22 0.32
C ALA A 35 5.08 -17.55 1.00
N ARG A 36 4.86 -17.03 2.20
CA ARG A 36 3.65 -17.20 3.02
C ARG A 36 3.25 -15.87 3.65
N PRO A 37 1.98 -15.68 4.02
CA PRO A 37 1.57 -14.51 4.81
C PRO A 37 2.47 -14.30 6.02
N LEU A 38 2.74 -13.05 6.36
CA LEU A 38 3.58 -12.69 7.51
C LEU A 38 3.06 -13.31 8.81
N CYS A 39 1.75 -13.35 9.00
CA CYS A 39 1.09 -14.09 10.08
C CYS A 39 -0.24 -14.68 9.60
N ALA A 40 -0.72 -15.72 10.29
CA ALA A 40 -2.03 -16.32 10.06
C ALA A 40 -2.94 -16.05 11.27
N SER A 41 -4.22 -15.81 11.01
CA SER A 41 -5.22 -15.49 12.05
C SER A 41 -5.42 -16.60 13.10
N SER A 42 -4.99 -17.82 12.81
CA SER A 42 -5.07 -18.99 13.71
C SER A 42 -3.84 -19.18 14.59
N GLN A 43 -2.79 -18.36 14.43
CA GLN A 43 -1.55 -18.47 15.19
C GLN A 43 -1.52 -17.50 16.36
N SER A 44 -0.61 -17.76 17.32
CA SER A 44 -0.23 -16.78 18.35
C SER A 44 0.19 -15.48 17.69
N ARG A 45 -0.03 -14.35 18.35
CA ARG A 45 0.37 -13.04 17.85
C ARG A 45 1.87 -13.00 17.58
N LEU A 46 2.22 -12.60 16.35
CA LEU A 46 3.61 -12.49 15.92
C LEU A 46 4.20 -11.16 16.37
N PRO A 47 5.22 -11.15 17.27
CA PRO A 47 5.93 -9.92 17.64
C PRO A 47 6.67 -9.35 16.42
N VAL A 48 6.36 -8.11 16.02
CA VAL A 48 6.93 -7.47 14.83
C VAL A 48 7.40 -6.05 15.16
N ALA A 49 8.60 -5.71 14.71
CA ALA A 49 9.09 -4.33 14.64
C ALA A 49 8.96 -3.84 13.19
N ILE A 50 8.34 -2.69 13.00
CA ILE A 50 8.16 -2.06 11.70
C ILE A 50 8.94 -0.76 11.67
N TYR A 51 9.90 -0.69 10.76
CA TYR A 51 10.62 0.51 10.41
C TYR A 51 10.13 0.99 9.05
N TRP A 52 9.90 2.29 8.90
CA TRP A 52 9.49 2.81 7.61
C TRP A 52 10.18 4.12 7.28
N MET A 53 10.37 4.38 5.99
CA MET A 53 10.96 5.63 5.53
C MET A 53 10.37 6.06 4.20
N PRO A 54 10.18 7.38 4.00
CA PRO A 54 9.86 7.93 2.71
C PRO A 54 11.14 8.10 1.88
N GLN A 55 11.08 7.69 0.62
CA GLN A 55 12.10 8.02 -0.38
C GLN A 55 11.40 8.57 -1.62
N TRP A 56 10.93 9.79 -1.48
CA TRP A 56 10.20 10.49 -2.54
C TRP A 56 11.10 10.87 -3.71
N ARG A 57 10.50 11.02 -4.88
CA ARG A 57 11.16 11.66 -6.02
C ARG A 57 11.47 13.13 -5.69
N PRO A 58 12.51 13.74 -6.29
CA PRO A 58 12.85 15.14 -6.02
C PRO A 58 11.73 16.14 -6.34
N ASP A 59 10.86 15.80 -7.29
CA ASP A 59 9.73 16.63 -7.74
C ASP A 59 8.42 16.33 -6.98
N GLN A 60 8.49 15.48 -5.94
CA GLN A 60 7.30 15.07 -5.17
C GLN A 60 6.68 16.26 -4.47
N LYS A 61 5.41 16.52 -4.76
CA LYS A 61 4.64 17.58 -4.13
C LYS A 61 4.09 17.12 -2.78
N GLU A 62 4.03 18.05 -1.84
CA GLU A 62 3.42 17.86 -0.51
C GLU A 62 3.97 16.65 0.27
N PRO A 63 5.30 16.49 0.40
CA PRO A 63 5.89 15.30 1.01
C PRO A 63 5.40 15.08 2.45
N ALA A 64 5.28 16.13 3.26
CA ALA A 64 4.81 16.01 4.65
C ALA A 64 3.36 15.48 4.76
N ALA A 65 2.47 15.93 3.87
CA ALA A 65 1.09 15.42 3.84
C ALA A 65 1.05 13.95 3.43
N ARG A 66 1.89 13.55 2.46
CA ARG A 66 2.01 12.14 2.03
C ARG A 66 2.60 11.25 3.11
N GLU A 67 3.58 11.75 3.87
CA GLU A 67 4.15 11.04 5.02
C GLU A 67 3.10 10.77 6.10
N ALA A 68 2.27 11.77 6.41
CA ALA A 68 1.17 11.59 7.36
C ALA A 68 0.14 10.55 6.88
N LEU A 69 -0.13 10.50 5.57
CA LEU A 69 -1.02 9.49 4.96
C LEU A 69 -0.37 8.10 4.97
N ALA A 70 0.92 7.99 4.69
CA ALA A 70 1.67 6.75 4.77
C ALA A 70 1.67 6.18 6.18
N GLN A 71 1.94 7.02 7.18
CA GLN A 71 1.89 6.65 8.60
C GLN A 71 0.53 6.08 8.98
N ARG A 72 -0.57 6.80 8.67
CA ARG A 72 -1.93 6.31 8.94
C ARG A 72 -2.23 4.99 8.23
N GLY A 73 -1.81 4.86 6.96
CA GLY A 73 -2.01 3.62 6.22
C GLY A 73 -1.27 2.42 6.81
N ILE A 74 -0.07 2.62 7.39
CA ILE A 74 0.67 1.60 8.12
C ILE A 74 -0.06 1.24 9.42
N GLU A 75 -0.52 2.22 10.18
CA GLU A 75 -1.29 2.03 11.41
C GLU A 75 -2.60 1.27 11.14
N ASP A 76 -3.33 1.64 10.08
CA ASP A 76 -4.54 0.95 9.63
C ASP A 76 -4.26 -0.49 9.20
N PHE A 77 -3.15 -0.74 8.52
CA PHE A 77 -2.71 -2.10 8.17
C PHE A 77 -2.53 -2.94 9.44
N ILE A 78 -1.81 -2.43 10.43
CA ILE A 78 -1.58 -3.13 11.70
C ILE A 78 -2.90 -3.40 12.43
N ALA A 79 -3.78 -2.41 12.51
CA ALA A 79 -5.07 -2.53 13.18
C ALA A 79 -5.98 -3.60 12.53
N ARG A 80 -5.90 -3.78 11.22
CA ARG A 80 -6.67 -4.79 10.47
C ARG A 80 -6.11 -6.21 10.58
N HIS A 81 -4.89 -6.36 11.08
CA HIS A 81 -4.23 -7.66 11.19
C HIS A 81 -3.88 -7.98 12.65
N PRO A 82 -4.87 -8.42 13.47
CA PRO A 82 -4.69 -8.67 14.91
C PRO A 82 -3.73 -9.83 15.22
N CYS A 83 -3.31 -10.60 14.22
CA CYS A 83 -2.24 -11.59 14.36
C CYS A 83 -0.85 -10.95 14.52
N LEU A 84 -0.70 -9.64 14.23
CA LEU A 84 0.52 -8.89 14.49
C LEU A 84 0.50 -8.35 15.93
N SER A 85 1.61 -8.49 16.63
CA SER A 85 1.87 -7.85 17.93
C SER A 85 3.00 -6.84 17.74
N LEU A 86 2.62 -5.57 17.60
CA LEU A 86 3.60 -4.52 17.33
C LEU A 86 4.52 -4.31 18.53
N THR A 87 5.84 -4.48 18.35
CA THR A 87 6.87 -4.18 19.35
C THR A 87 7.45 -2.78 19.14
N ALA A 88 7.53 -2.32 17.90
CA ALA A 88 7.92 -0.96 17.53
C ALA A 88 7.33 -0.55 16.18
N LEU A 89 6.96 0.73 16.05
CA LEU A 89 6.69 1.40 14.79
C LEU A 89 7.54 2.67 14.76
N GLU A 90 8.53 2.71 13.89
CA GLU A 90 9.49 3.81 13.84
C GLU A 90 9.65 4.36 12.43
N ARG A 91 9.53 5.68 12.30
CA ARG A 91 9.87 6.40 11.09
C ARG A 91 11.36 6.71 11.07
N LEU A 92 12.04 6.22 10.06
CA LEU A 92 13.45 6.52 9.83
C LEU A 92 13.62 7.84 9.07
N PRO A 93 14.76 8.53 9.23
CA PRO A 93 15.01 9.81 8.57
C PRO A 93 15.00 9.68 7.04
N ALA A 94 14.34 10.62 6.38
CA ALA A 94 14.42 10.75 4.93
C ALA A 94 15.85 11.14 4.51
N GLY A 95 16.35 10.58 3.39
CA GLY A 95 17.65 10.95 2.83
C GLY A 95 18.87 10.26 3.45
N ALA A 96 18.71 9.51 4.52
CA ALA A 96 19.81 8.80 5.18
C ALA A 96 20.27 7.51 4.43
N GLY A 97 19.69 7.22 3.28
CA GLY A 97 19.86 5.94 2.59
C GLY A 97 19.09 4.81 3.28
N THR A 98 18.96 3.69 2.59
CA THR A 98 18.29 2.50 3.16
C THR A 98 19.23 1.82 4.16
N PRO A 99 18.83 1.60 5.42
CA PRO A 99 19.67 0.94 6.40
C PRO A 99 19.98 -0.51 6.00
N SER A 100 21.15 -1.01 6.40
CA SER A 100 21.49 -2.41 6.20
C SER A 100 20.70 -3.33 7.13
N ASP A 101 20.51 -4.58 6.71
CA ASP A 101 19.82 -5.59 7.52
C ASP A 101 20.45 -5.74 8.90
N ALA A 102 21.79 -5.75 8.96
CA ALA A 102 22.51 -5.82 10.22
C ALA A 102 22.25 -4.61 11.14
N ALA A 103 22.04 -3.42 10.59
CA ALA A 103 21.70 -2.24 11.38
C ALA A 103 20.27 -2.35 11.95
N LEU A 104 19.31 -2.75 11.12
CA LEU A 104 17.92 -2.96 11.55
C LEU A 104 17.82 -4.05 12.62
N LEU A 105 18.51 -5.19 12.43
CA LEU A 105 18.48 -6.28 13.41
C LEU A 105 19.14 -5.89 14.73
N ARG A 106 20.26 -5.14 14.71
CA ARG A 106 20.85 -4.62 15.96
C ARG A 106 19.91 -3.67 16.70
N GLN A 107 19.22 -2.78 15.99
CA GLN A 107 18.26 -1.87 16.59
C GLN A 107 17.08 -2.66 17.18
N ALA A 108 16.54 -3.62 16.44
CA ALA A 108 15.44 -4.46 16.89
C ALA A 108 15.80 -5.33 18.11
N ALA A 109 17.05 -5.78 18.22
CA ALA A 109 17.52 -6.57 19.34
C ALA A 109 17.50 -5.81 20.70
N THR A 110 17.42 -4.49 20.67
CA THR A 110 17.30 -3.67 21.91
C THR A 110 15.86 -3.54 22.42
N LEU A 111 14.87 -3.98 21.64
CA LEU A 111 13.46 -3.90 22.02
C LEU A 111 13.09 -4.96 23.08
N ASN A 112 12.12 -4.64 23.90
CA ASN A 112 11.59 -5.56 24.91
C ASN A 112 10.05 -5.58 24.87
N PRO A 113 9.40 -6.70 24.47
CA PRO A 113 10.01 -7.95 24.03
C PRO A 113 10.72 -7.83 22.66
N PRO A 114 11.72 -8.68 22.38
CA PRO A 114 12.35 -8.68 21.07
C PRO A 114 11.38 -9.16 19.99
N PRO A 115 11.41 -8.58 18.77
CA PRO A 115 10.54 -9.00 17.70
C PRO A 115 11.01 -10.34 17.08
N GLU A 116 10.05 -11.13 16.61
CA GLU A 116 10.33 -12.33 15.81
C GLU A 116 10.47 -11.98 14.32
N ARG A 117 9.97 -10.83 13.90
CA ARG A 117 10.13 -10.30 12.53
C ARG A 117 10.44 -8.83 12.57
N VAL A 118 11.32 -8.42 11.68
CA VAL A 118 11.65 -7.02 11.43
C VAL A 118 11.24 -6.67 10.01
N VAL A 119 10.39 -5.68 9.85
CA VAL A 119 9.88 -5.23 8.55
C VAL A 119 10.40 -3.83 8.27
N LEU A 120 11.06 -3.65 7.13
CA LEU A 120 11.39 -2.34 6.58
C LEU A 120 10.41 -2.04 5.44
N ILE A 121 9.79 -0.87 5.49
CA ILE A 121 8.91 -0.35 4.44
C ILE A 121 9.53 0.93 3.88
N VAL A 122 9.91 0.93 2.61
CA VAL A 122 10.34 2.13 1.90
C VAL A 122 9.20 2.59 1.01
N VAL A 123 8.67 3.78 1.26
CA VAL A 123 7.57 4.36 0.48
C VAL A 123 8.17 5.20 -0.65
N ARG A 124 8.00 4.74 -1.89
CA ARG A 124 8.52 5.39 -3.11
C ARG A 124 7.52 6.33 -3.76
N GLU A 125 6.24 5.94 -3.73
CA GLU A 125 5.14 6.75 -4.25
C GLU A 125 3.88 6.51 -3.41
N LEU A 126 3.16 7.58 -3.16
CA LEU A 126 1.83 7.56 -2.54
C LEU A 126 1.08 8.78 -3.03
N GLY A 127 0.22 8.61 -4.03
CA GLY A 127 -0.44 9.78 -4.58
C GLY A 127 -1.49 9.51 -5.64
N PRO A 128 -2.22 10.56 -6.01
CA PRO A 128 -3.10 10.51 -7.16
C PRO A 128 -2.27 10.36 -8.43
N ARG A 129 -2.80 9.57 -9.37
CA ARG A 129 -2.26 9.38 -10.70
C ARG A 129 -3.26 9.88 -11.71
N LEU A 130 -2.79 10.66 -12.68
CA LEU A 130 -3.56 11.10 -13.84
C LEU A 130 -2.73 10.91 -15.09
N VAL A 131 -3.25 10.17 -16.04
CA VAL A 131 -2.64 9.98 -17.36
C VAL A 131 -3.61 10.51 -18.39
N ILE A 132 -3.13 11.46 -19.19
CA ILE A 132 -3.89 12.03 -20.30
C ILE A 132 -3.28 11.46 -21.58
N GLY A 133 -4.04 10.62 -22.25
CA GLY A 133 -3.63 9.97 -23.50
C GLY A 133 -4.50 10.38 -24.69
N LEU A 134 -3.89 10.74 -25.81
CA LEU A 134 -4.58 10.93 -27.10
C LEU A 134 -4.49 9.60 -27.89
N PRO A 135 -5.57 9.13 -28.50
CA PRO A 135 -6.94 9.65 -28.60
C PRO A 135 -7.90 9.10 -27.52
N THR A 136 -7.45 8.36 -26.52
CA THR A 136 -8.27 7.45 -25.71
C THR A 136 -8.81 8.02 -24.41
N GLY A 137 -8.51 9.28 -24.07
CA GLY A 137 -9.14 9.93 -22.91
C GLY A 137 -8.25 10.02 -21.66
N VAL A 138 -8.90 10.28 -20.54
CA VAL A 138 -8.27 10.46 -19.21
C VAL A 138 -8.36 9.17 -18.43
N GLU A 139 -7.24 8.69 -17.91
CA GLU A 139 -7.15 7.60 -16.96
C GLU A 139 -6.58 8.14 -15.63
N GLY A 140 -7.32 7.94 -14.57
CA GLY A 140 -6.93 8.43 -13.25
C GLY A 140 -7.10 7.39 -12.17
N GLY A 141 -6.64 7.74 -10.97
CA GLY A 141 -6.70 6.87 -9.82
C GLY A 141 -5.65 7.25 -8.78
N THR A 142 -5.27 6.29 -7.98
CA THR A 142 -4.21 6.39 -6.97
C THR A 142 -3.13 5.34 -7.23
N GLU A 143 -1.92 5.66 -6.83
CA GLU A 143 -0.77 4.76 -6.94
C GLU A 143 -0.01 4.72 -5.62
N VAL A 144 0.33 3.51 -5.20
CA VAL A 144 1.22 3.23 -4.07
C VAL A 144 2.38 2.38 -4.59
N VAL A 145 3.59 2.83 -4.36
CA VAL A 145 4.79 2.06 -4.65
C VAL A 145 5.58 1.92 -3.35
N ILE A 146 5.72 0.69 -2.89
CA ILE A 146 6.45 0.34 -1.68
C ILE A 146 7.51 -0.71 -1.99
N GLU A 147 8.63 -0.63 -1.29
CA GLU A 147 9.60 -1.71 -1.19
C GLU A 147 9.52 -2.25 0.24
N VAL A 148 9.38 -3.57 0.35
CA VAL A 148 9.22 -4.24 1.64
C VAL A 148 10.31 -5.27 1.78
N ARG A 149 11.05 -5.17 2.89
CA ARG A 149 12.03 -6.17 3.30
C ARG A 149 11.61 -6.76 4.63
N VAL A 150 11.56 -8.09 4.69
CA VAL A 150 11.20 -8.83 5.91
C VAL A 150 12.39 -9.65 6.36
N LEU A 151 12.81 -9.41 7.60
CA LEU A 151 13.96 -10.07 8.22
C LEU A 151 13.47 -10.98 9.35
N ASP A 152 14.10 -12.14 9.45
CA ASP A 152 14.03 -13.02 10.61
C ASP A 152 15.35 -12.89 11.37
N PRO A 153 15.35 -12.46 12.65
CA PRO A 153 16.57 -12.36 13.43
C PRO A 153 17.38 -13.66 13.54
N ALA A 154 16.72 -14.81 13.34
CA ALA A 154 17.37 -16.13 13.37
C ALA A 154 17.87 -16.61 11.98
N ALA A 155 17.54 -15.91 10.90
CA ALA A 155 17.90 -16.30 9.55
C ALA A 155 19.08 -15.49 9.00
N ALA A 156 19.90 -16.11 8.14
CA ALA A 156 21.04 -15.46 7.50
C ALA A 156 20.65 -14.55 6.33
N ALA A 157 19.45 -14.74 5.77
CA ALA A 157 18.96 -14.00 4.60
C ALA A 157 17.55 -13.46 4.86
N PRO A 158 17.17 -12.38 4.17
CA PRO A 158 15.82 -11.84 4.28
C PRO A 158 14.77 -12.87 3.79
N LEU A 159 13.62 -12.90 4.47
CA LEU A 159 12.47 -13.72 4.07
C LEU A 159 11.77 -13.14 2.84
N ALA A 160 11.85 -11.84 2.66
CA ALA A 160 11.34 -11.12 1.49
C ALA A 160 12.19 -9.87 1.23
N ASP A 161 12.34 -9.55 -0.04
CA ASP A 161 12.85 -8.26 -0.55
C ASP A 161 12.15 -7.99 -1.87
N ALA A 162 11.03 -7.28 -1.79
CA ALA A 162 10.13 -7.11 -2.91
C ALA A 162 9.63 -5.67 -3.03
N ARG A 163 9.42 -5.26 -4.28
CA ARG A 163 8.74 -4.01 -4.64
C ARG A 163 7.32 -4.34 -5.08
N THR A 164 6.36 -3.69 -4.47
CA THR A 164 4.94 -3.78 -4.83
C THR A 164 4.46 -2.45 -5.35
N GLN A 165 3.89 -2.46 -6.55
CA GLN A 165 3.17 -1.35 -7.14
C GLN A 165 1.69 -1.68 -7.16
N TRP A 166 0.92 -0.89 -6.43
CA TRP A 166 -0.52 -1.02 -6.30
C TRP A 166 -1.18 0.19 -6.94
N ARG A 167 -2.13 -0.03 -7.83
CA ARG A 167 -2.89 1.02 -8.51
C ARG A 167 -4.37 0.74 -8.38
N ASN A 168 -5.13 1.78 -8.08
CA ASN A 168 -6.58 1.71 -8.00
C ASN A 168 -7.20 2.86 -8.79
N GLY A 169 -7.75 2.55 -9.95
CA GLY A 169 -8.28 3.56 -10.85
C GLY A 169 -8.83 2.98 -12.15
N GLY A 170 -8.94 3.81 -13.16
CA GLY A 170 -9.43 3.40 -14.48
C GLY A 170 -9.76 4.60 -15.38
N LYS A 171 -10.38 4.31 -16.50
CA LYS A 171 -10.82 5.35 -17.44
C LYS A 171 -11.88 6.23 -16.78
N PHE A 172 -11.69 7.55 -16.89
CA PHE A 172 -12.58 8.57 -16.32
C PHE A 172 -12.74 8.53 -14.79
N VAL A 173 -11.85 7.81 -14.09
CA VAL A 173 -11.81 7.81 -12.63
C VAL A 173 -10.94 8.96 -12.16
N ILE A 174 -11.48 9.81 -11.27
CA ILE A 174 -10.71 10.84 -10.58
C ILE A 174 -10.73 10.51 -9.10
N LYS A 175 -9.57 10.20 -8.54
CA LYS A 175 -9.40 9.99 -7.10
C LYS A 175 -8.55 11.09 -6.51
N GLY A 176 -8.96 11.59 -5.37
CA GLY A 176 -8.21 12.55 -4.58
C GLY A 176 -7.31 11.89 -3.55
N VAL A 177 -6.74 12.72 -2.68
CA VAL A 177 -5.84 12.29 -1.59
C VAL A 177 -6.54 11.56 -0.45
N HIS A 178 -7.88 11.57 -0.41
CA HIS A 178 -8.66 11.05 0.72
C HIS A 178 -8.60 9.53 0.91
N SER A 179 -8.22 8.77 -0.11
CA SER A 179 -8.14 7.31 -0.05
C SER A 179 -6.70 6.78 0.10
N LEU A 180 -5.71 7.66 0.16
CA LEU A 180 -4.31 7.24 0.09
C LEU A 180 -3.85 6.42 1.29
N ASP A 181 -4.37 6.67 2.48
CA ASP A 181 -4.14 5.86 3.67
C ASP A 181 -4.75 4.46 3.53
N ALA A 182 -6.00 4.36 3.07
CA ALA A 182 -6.64 3.09 2.76
C ALA A 182 -5.92 2.32 1.64
N ASP A 183 -5.46 3.03 0.61
CA ASP A 183 -4.71 2.46 -0.51
C ASP A 183 -3.33 1.95 -0.04
N MET A 184 -2.66 2.67 0.86
CA MET A 184 -1.41 2.25 1.50
C MET A 184 -1.61 0.98 2.33
N SER A 185 -2.67 0.93 3.16
CA SER A 185 -3.03 -0.25 3.94
C SER A 185 -3.34 -1.47 3.05
N ALA A 186 -4.03 -1.25 1.92
CA ALA A 186 -4.31 -2.31 0.95
C ALA A 186 -3.03 -2.83 0.27
N ALA A 187 -2.13 -1.93 -0.15
CA ALA A 187 -0.85 -2.30 -0.75
C ALA A 187 0.01 -3.14 0.21
N LEU A 188 0.08 -2.75 1.49
CA LEU A 188 0.77 -3.50 2.54
C LEU A 188 0.12 -4.87 2.77
N SER A 189 -1.21 -4.95 2.77
CA SER A 189 -1.92 -6.23 2.91
C SER A 189 -1.57 -7.19 1.76
N VAL A 190 -1.46 -6.69 0.53
CA VAL A 190 -0.99 -7.51 -0.59
C VAL A 190 0.47 -7.92 -0.41
N ALA A 191 1.35 -6.99 -0.07
CA ALA A 191 2.79 -7.26 0.04
C ALA A 191 3.14 -8.24 1.18
N LEU A 192 2.42 -8.17 2.32
CA LEU A 192 2.77 -8.88 3.54
C LEU A 192 1.84 -10.04 3.89
N MET A 193 0.59 -10.03 3.40
CA MET A 193 -0.43 -10.99 3.85
C MET A 193 -0.94 -11.92 2.74
N SER A 194 -0.60 -11.68 1.46
CA SER A 194 -1.12 -12.54 0.38
C SER A 194 -0.30 -13.81 0.15
N GLY A 195 0.97 -13.85 0.55
CA GLY A 195 1.88 -14.93 0.17
C GLY A 195 2.14 -14.96 -1.34
N ALA A 196 3.23 -15.57 -1.76
CA ALA A 196 3.48 -15.81 -3.19
C ALA A 196 2.50 -16.87 -3.68
N THR A 197 1.45 -16.48 -4.39
CA THR A 197 0.74 -17.45 -5.25
C THR A 197 1.72 -17.86 -6.33
N ALA A 198 2.20 -19.13 -6.27
CA ALA A 198 2.95 -19.73 -7.36
C ALA A 198 2.09 -19.58 -8.64
N ARG A 199 2.58 -18.77 -9.58
CA ARG A 199 2.04 -18.71 -10.94
C ARG A 199 2.72 -19.76 -11.79
#